data_345ebef388523710fc92fbc5561aa183
#
_entry.id   345ebef388523710fc92fbc5561aa183
#
_cell.length_a   1.000
_cell.length_b   1.000
_cell.length_c   1.000
_cell.angle_alpha   90.00
_cell.angle_beta   90.00
_cell.angle_gamma   90.00
#
_symmetry.space_group_name_H-M   'P 1'
#
loop_
_entity.id
_entity.type
_entity.pdbx_description
1 polymer ?
#
loop_
_entity_poly.entity_id
_entity_poly.type
_entity_poly.pdbx_seq_one_letter_code
_entity_poly.pdbx_strand_id
1 'polypeptide(L)'
;MANTLHLDLKSGRVVIELRPDLAPTHVARIKELAGEGFYDGIVFHRVIPGFMAQTGDPTGTGSGGSKKPNLKAEFSKEKHVRGTCAMARTGDPNSANSQFFICFADAPWLDGQYTVWGKVTSGMEHVDAIKKGSAGSGAVSGEPDRIVKMSVAG
;
A
#
# COMPACT_ATOMS: atom_id res chain seq x y z
N MET A 1 -16.76 -10.80 9.91
CA MET A 1 -16.31 -9.66 9.10
C MET A 1 -14.89 -9.90 8.63
N ALA A 2 -14.65 -9.74 7.35
CA ALA A 2 -13.32 -10.00 6.78
C ALA A 2 -12.43 -8.79 6.98
N ASN A 3 -11.50 -8.86 7.91
CA ASN A 3 -10.52 -7.81 8.18
C ASN A 3 -9.10 -8.26 7.88
N THR A 4 -8.97 -9.28 7.04
CA THR A 4 -7.67 -9.82 6.62
C THR A 4 -7.56 -9.71 5.11
N LEU A 5 -6.42 -9.19 4.65
CA LEU A 5 -6.11 -9.04 3.24
C LEU A 5 -4.91 -9.91 2.90
N HIS A 6 -4.98 -10.62 1.79
CA HIS A 6 -3.86 -11.39 1.27
C HIS A 6 -3.23 -10.65 0.09
N LEU A 7 -1.95 -10.36 0.19
CA LEU A 7 -1.17 -9.74 -0.87
C LEU A 7 -0.15 -10.78 -1.33
N ASP A 8 -0.40 -11.38 -2.48
CA ASP A 8 0.48 -12.40 -3.02
C ASP A 8 1.53 -11.76 -3.91
N LEU A 9 2.79 -12.01 -3.58
CA LEU A 9 3.96 -11.54 -4.33
C LEU A 9 4.69 -12.76 -4.90
N LYS A 10 5.64 -12.53 -5.79
CA LYS A 10 6.34 -13.67 -6.43
C LYS A 10 7.08 -14.56 -5.43
N SER A 11 7.51 -14.01 -4.29
CA SER A 11 8.21 -14.78 -3.27
C SER A 11 7.29 -15.46 -2.27
N GLY A 12 6.03 -15.01 -2.16
CA GLY A 12 5.08 -15.61 -1.24
C GLY A 12 3.99 -14.65 -0.80
N ARG A 13 3.18 -15.09 0.15
CA ARG A 13 2.01 -14.35 0.61
C ARG A 13 2.33 -13.46 1.78
N VAL A 14 1.87 -12.22 1.68
CA VAL A 14 1.87 -11.23 2.76
C VAL A 14 0.45 -11.17 3.32
N VAL A 15 0.31 -11.26 4.64
CA VAL A 15 -0.98 -11.15 5.31
C VAL A 15 -1.05 -9.78 5.99
N ILE A 16 -2.12 -9.04 5.69
CA ILE A 16 -2.34 -7.69 6.20
C ILE A 16 -3.60 -7.68 7.04
N GLU A 17 -3.50 -7.17 8.26
CA GLU A 17 -4.68 -6.91 9.09
C GLU A 17 -5.24 -5.55 8.69
N LEU A 18 -6.49 -5.52 8.26
CA LEU A 18 -7.18 -4.28 7.93
C LEU A 18 -7.67 -3.61 9.21
N ARG A 19 -7.61 -2.27 9.24
CA ARG A 19 -7.95 -1.48 10.42
C ARG A 19 -9.12 -0.53 10.13
N PRO A 20 -10.35 -1.07 10.02
CA PRO A 20 -11.52 -0.22 9.80
C PRO A 20 -11.82 0.70 10.97
N ASP A 21 -11.29 0.39 12.15
CA ASP A 21 -11.38 1.26 13.32
C ASP A 21 -10.60 2.57 13.11
N LEU A 22 -9.53 2.55 12.30
CA LEU A 22 -8.72 3.73 12.01
C LEU A 22 -9.18 4.45 10.75
N ALA A 23 -9.57 3.71 9.72
CA ALA A 23 -9.83 4.28 8.40
C ALA A 23 -10.94 3.49 7.69
N PRO A 24 -12.18 3.64 8.14
CA PRO A 24 -13.28 2.82 7.59
C PRO A 24 -13.48 3.01 6.09
N THR A 25 -13.38 4.23 5.59
CA THR A 25 -13.59 4.49 4.16
C THR A 25 -12.45 3.96 3.31
N HIS A 26 -11.21 4.12 3.79
CA HIS A 26 -10.03 3.59 3.08
C HIS A 26 -10.04 2.06 3.06
N VAL A 27 -10.39 1.43 4.18
CA VAL A 27 -10.49 -0.04 4.24
C VAL A 27 -11.55 -0.54 3.27
N ALA A 28 -12.70 0.14 3.21
CA ALA A 28 -13.77 -0.22 2.27
C ALA A 28 -13.29 -0.14 0.82
N ARG A 29 -12.54 0.92 0.47
CA ARG A 29 -11.99 1.09 -0.87
C ARG A 29 -10.99 -0.01 -1.21
N ILE A 30 -10.09 -0.33 -0.30
CA ILE A 30 -9.09 -1.39 -0.51
C ILE A 30 -9.79 -2.74 -0.74
N LYS A 31 -10.80 -3.06 0.07
CA LYS A 31 -11.57 -4.30 -0.10
C LYS A 31 -12.28 -4.34 -1.45
N GLU A 32 -12.89 -3.22 -1.85
CA GLU A 32 -13.62 -3.11 -3.10
C GLU A 32 -12.70 -3.34 -4.29
N LEU A 33 -11.56 -2.65 -4.32
CA LEU A 33 -10.59 -2.78 -5.41
C LEU A 33 -9.96 -4.18 -5.44
N ALA A 34 -9.65 -4.74 -4.29
CA ALA A 34 -9.11 -6.11 -4.22
C ALA A 34 -10.12 -7.12 -4.76
N GLY A 35 -11.39 -6.96 -4.39
CA GLY A 35 -12.45 -7.84 -4.84
C GLY A 35 -12.71 -7.76 -6.35
N GLU A 36 -12.39 -6.62 -6.96
CA GLU A 36 -12.55 -6.41 -8.41
C GLU A 36 -11.33 -6.88 -9.21
N GLY A 37 -10.26 -7.35 -8.53
CA GLY A 37 -9.01 -7.70 -9.21
C GLY A 37 -8.21 -6.50 -9.67
N PHE A 38 -8.53 -5.31 -9.18
CA PHE A 38 -7.90 -4.06 -9.63
C PHE A 38 -6.39 -4.08 -9.45
N TYR A 39 -5.92 -4.60 -8.31
CA TYR A 39 -4.50 -4.59 -7.96
C TYR A 39 -3.68 -5.68 -8.63
N ASP A 40 -4.33 -6.69 -9.20
CA ASP A 40 -3.62 -7.82 -9.79
C ASP A 40 -2.74 -7.36 -10.96
N GLY A 41 -1.45 -7.71 -10.91
CA GLY A 41 -0.51 -7.36 -11.96
C GLY A 41 0.09 -5.94 -11.88
N ILE A 42 -0.31 -5.14 -10.90
CA ILE A 42 0.20 -3.77 -10.76
C ILE A 42 1.62 -3.79 -10.20
N VAL A 43 2.49 -2.95 -10.76
CA VAL A 43 3.91 -2.91 -10.38
C VAL A 43 4.12 -2.10 -9.09
N PHE A 44 5.19 -2.42 -8.37
CA PHE A 44 5.72 -1.57 -7.31
C PHE A 44 6.63 -0.53 -7.98
N HIS A 45 6.06 0.59 -8.35
CA HIS A 45 6.74 1.59 -9.18
C HIS A 45 7.73 2.46 -8.41
N ARG A 46 7.61 2.51 -7.10
CA ARG A 46 8.46 3.35 -6.26
C ARG A 46 8.81 2.58 -4.99
N VAL A 47 10.08 2.21 -4.85
CA VAL A 47 10.55 1.41 -3.71
C VAL A 47 11.84 2.05 -3.19
N ILE A 48 11.75 2.73 -2.05
CA ILE A 48 12.89 3.40 -1.44
C ILE A 48 13.49 2.48 -0.37
N PRO A 49 14.75 2.04 -0.55
CA PRO A 49 15.37 1.15 0.45
C PRO A 49 15.35 1.75 1.84
N GLY A 50 14.96 0.94 2.83
CA GLY A 50 14.91 1.37 4.22
C GLY A 50 13.75 2.29 4.58
N PHE A 51 12.87 2.60 3.62
CA PHE A 51 11.74 3.48 3.84
C PHE A 51 10.41 2.78 3.55
N MET A 52 10.07 2.62 2.27
CA MET A 52 8.77 2.04 1.92
C MET A 52 8.74 1.47 0.51
N ALA A 53 7.73 0.62 0.22
CA ALA A 53 7.40 0.13 -1.11
C ALA A 53 6.02 0.64 -1.48
N GLN A 54 5.90 1.34 -2.61
CA GLN A 54 4.66 1.96 -3.07
C GLN A 54 4.16 1.31 -4.36
N THR A 55 2.84 1.09 -4.42
CA THR A 55 2.19 0.43 -5.55
C THR A 55 0.75 0.96 -5.68
N GLY A 56 -0.06 0.35 -6.54
CA GLY A 56 -1.48 0.65 -6.65
C GLY A 56 -1.85 1.58 -7.78
N ASP A 57 -0.89 1.93 -8.65
CA ASP A 57 -1.14 2.72 -9.85
C ASP A 57 -1.18 1.80 -11.07
N PRO A 58 -2.34 1.63 -11.71
CA PRO A 58 -2.45 0.73 -12.87
C PRO A 58 -1.59 1.16 -14.06
N THR A 59 -1.20 2.46 -14.13
CA THR A 59 -0.31 2.94 -15.19
C THR A 59 1.16 2.71 -14.87
N GLY A 60 1.51 2.45 -13.63
CA GLY A 60 2.89 2.24 -13.20
C GLY A 60 3.76 3.48 -13.19
N THR A 61 3.19 4.66 -13.34
CA THR A 61 3.95 5.92 -13.44
C THR A 61 3.99 6.72 -12.14
N GLY A 62 3.11 6.40 -11.19
CA GLY A 62 2.96 7.15 -9.94
C GLY A 62 1.88 8.22 -10.00
N SER A 63 1.31 8.49 -11.18
CA SER A 63 0.30 9.53 -11.34
C SER A 63 -1.11 9.00 -11.60
N GLY A 64 -1.28 7.68 -11.71
CA GLY A 64 -2.58 7.07 -11.97
C GLY A 64 -3.29 6.57 -10.73
N GLY A 65 -4.52 6.11 -10.92
CA GLY A 65 -5.33 5.55 -9.84
C GLY A 65 -6.54 4.85 -10.42
N SER A 66 -7.49 4.51 -9.55
CA SER A 66 -8.75 3.90 -9.97
C SER A 66 -9.67 4.97 -10.55
N LYS A 67 -10.73 4.53 -11.21
CA LYS A 67 -11.77 5.44 -11.74
C LYS A 67 -12.75 5.90 -10.65
N LYS A 68 -12.59 5.39 -9.43
CA LYS A 68 -13.46 5.78 -8.33
C LYS A 68 -13.05 7.16 -7.80
N PRO A 69 -13.95 7.85 -7.09
CA PRO A 69 -13.62 9.18 -6.56
C PRO A 69 -12.50 9.13 -5.51
N ASN A 70 -11.81 10.24 -5.34
CA ASN A 70 -10.78 10.35 -4.32
C ASN A 70 -11.38 10.24 -2.92
N LEU A 71 -10.56 9.82 -1.97
CA LEU A 71 -10.97 9.61 -0.59
C LEU A 71 -10.53 10.79 0.28
N LYS A 72 -11.38 11.16 1.23
CA LYS A 72 -11.01 12.13 2.26
C LYS A 72 -10.03 11.48 3.22
N ALA A 73 -9.11 12.28 3.75
CA ALA A 73 -8.14 11.80 4.73
C ALA A 73 -8.84 11.26 5.98
N GLU A 74 -8.27 10.19 6.52
CA GLU A 74 -8.74 9.58 7.78
C GLU A 74 -7.51 9.46 8.69
N PHE A 75 -6.92 10.61 9.04
CA PHE A 75 -5.72 10.64 9.87
C PHE A 75 -6.04 10.15 11.28
N SER A 76 -5.06 9.48 11.89
CA SER A 76 -5.19 8.91 13.22
C SER A 76 -3.89 9.11 13.99
N LYS A 77 -3.87 8.65 15.24
CA LYS A 77 -2.67 8.66 16.07
C LYS A 77 -1.79 7.44 15.85
N GLU A 78 -2.19 6.54 14.95
CA GLU A 78 -1.41 5.34 14.67
C GLU A 78 -0.08 5.69 14.05
N LYS A 79 0.98 5.06 14.54
CA LYS A 79 2.35 5.34 14.09
C LYS A 79 2.66 4.60 12.80
N HIS A 80 3.50 5.23 11.96
CA HIS A 80 4.05 4.56 10.78
C HIS A 80 5.30 3.80 11.21
N VAL A 81 5.14 2.51 11.43
CA VAL A 81 6.22 1.61 11.83
C VAL A 81 6.43 0.55 10.77
N ARG A 82 7.45 -0.28 10.93
CA ARG A 82 7.68 -1.39 9.99
C ARG A 82 6.41 -2.22 9.84
N GLY A 83 5.99 -2.45 8.60
CA GLY A 83 4.78 -3.21 8.28
C GLY A 83 3.50 -2.39 8.19
N THR A 84 3.54 -1.11 8.51
CA THR A 84 2.36 -0.24 8.39
C THR A 84 1.99 -0.05 6.92
N CYS A 85 0.70 -0.21 6.61
CA CYS A 85 0.14 0.02 5.28
C CYS A 85 -0.67 1.32 5.32
N ALA A 86 -0.31 2.27 4.48
CA ALA A 86 -0.94 3.59 4.45
C ALA A 86 -1.20 4.01 3.01
N MET A 87 -2.15 4.95 2.82
CA MET A 87 -2.50 5.44 1.49
C MET A 87 -1.53 6.52 1.03
N ALA A 88 -1.02 6.37 -0.19
CA ALA A 88 -0.30 7.43 -0.87
C ALA A 88 -1.27 8.50 -1.33
N ARG A 89 -0.79 9.74 -1.45
CA ARG A 89 -1.59 10.88 -1.89
C ARG A 89 -0.67 11.93 -2.50
N THR A 90 -1.29 12.91 -3.17
CA THR A 90 -0.56 14.09 -3.63
C THR A 90 -0.42 15.09 -2.47
N GLY A 91 -0.06 16.33 -2.77
CA GLY A 91 -0.02 17.38 -1.76
C GLY A 91 -1.39 17.68 -1.13
N ASP A 92 -2.47 17.35 -1.83
CA ASP A 92 -3.83 17.50 -1.30
C ASP A 92 -4.12 16.32 -0.36
N PRO A 93 -4.40 16.56 0.93
CA PRO A 93 -4.66 15.47 1.88
C PRO A 93 -5.91 14.63 1.54
N ASN A 94 -6.79 15.14 0.69
CA ASN A 94 -8.01 14.44 0.28
C ASN A 94 -7.89 13.89 -1.15
N SER A 95 -6.68 13.53 -1.58
CA SER A 95 -6.42 13.02 -2.93
C SER A 95 -6.09 11.54 -2.98
N ALA A 96 -6.21 10.82 -1.87
CA ALA A 96 -5.98 9.38 -1.85
C ALA A 96 -6.98 8.66 -2.76
N ASN A 97 -6.54 7.62 -3.44
CA ASN A 97 -7.40 6.88 -4.38
C ASN A 97 -7.14 5.37 -4.32
N SER A 98 -6.06 4.89 -4.91
CA SER A 98 -5.74 3.46 -4.94
C SER A 98 -4.29 3.17 -4.59
N GLN A 99 -3.39 4.13 -4.73
CA GLN A 99 -1.98 3.92 -4.44
C GLN A 99 -1.77 3.82 -2.92
N PHE A 100 -0.94 2.87 -2.52
CA PHE A 100 -0.60 2.69 -1.11
C PHE A 100 0.86 2.30 -0.98
N PHE A 101 1.37 2.37 0.25
CA PHE A 101 2.73 1.95 0.52
C PHE A 101 2.80 1.14 1.80
N ILE A 102 3.82 0.29 1.89
CA ILE A 102 4.13 -0.53 3.06
C ILE A 102 5.49 -0.09 3.57
N CYS A 103 5.56 0.26 4.84
CA CYS A 103 6.80 0.75 5.44
C CYS A 103 7.78 -0.39 5.72
N PHE A 104 9.05 -0.23 5.30
CA PHE A 104 10.12 -1.15 5.65
C PHE A 104 10.63 -0.92 7.07
N ALA A 105 10.51 0.30 7.56
CA ALA A 105 11.04 0.73 8.85
C ALA A 105 10.17 1.85 9.41
N ASP A 106 10.44 2.26 10.64
CA ASP A 106 9.71 3.35 11.28
C ASP A 106 9.90 4.64 10.49
N ALA A 107 8.79 5.36 10.28
CA ALA A 107 8.78 6.62 9.52
C ALA A 107 7.96 7.66 10.30
N PRO A 108 8.47 8.12 11.46
CA PRO A 108 7.70 9.02 12.33
C PRO A 108 7.32 10.35 11.70
N TRP A 109 8.06 10.79 10.67
CA TRP A 109 7.71 12.03 9.95
C TRP A 109 6.42 11.92 9.15
N LEU A 110 5.88 10.71 8.97
CA LEU A 110 4.61 10.50 8.28
C LEU A 110 3.42 10.49 9.24
N ASP A 111 3.66 10.40 10.54
CA ASP A 111 2.59 10.24 11.53
C ASP A 111 1.64 11.44 11.47
N GLY A 112 0.33 11.14 11.41
CA GLY A 112 -0.69 12.17 11.32
C GLY A 112 -0.83 12.83 9.95
N GLN A 113 -0.01 12.44 8.96
CA GLN A 113 0.03 13.05 7.63
C GLN A 113 -0.52 12.14 6.54
N TYR A 114 -0.63 10.84 6.80
CA TYR A 114 -1.13 9.85 5.86
C TYR A 114 -2.10 8.92 6.58
N THR A 115 -3.09 8.42 5.83
CA THR A 115 -4.11 7.52 6.40
C THR A 115 -3.55 6.11 6.52
N VAL A 116 -3.48 5.61 7.75
CA VAL A 116 -3.10 4.22 8.05
C VAL A 116 -4.34 3.36 7.95
N TRP A 117 -4.31 2.31 7.12
CA TRP A 117 -5.47 1.43 6.94
C TRP A 117 -5.18 -0.04 7.25
N GLY A 118 -3.94 -0.39 7.47
CA GLY A 118 -3.61 -1.79 7.75
C GLY A 118 -2.20 -1.98 8.27
N LYS A 119 -1.90 -3.23 8.64
CA LYS A 119 -0.59 -3.62 9.11
C LYS A 119 -0.27 -5.04 8.69
N VAL A 120 0.96 -5.28 8.25
CA VAL A 120 1.44 -6.63 7.92
C VAL A 120 1.59 -7.42 9.20
N THR A 121 0.94 -8.59 9.26
CA THR A 121 1.01 -9.51 10.40
C THR A 121 1.83 -10.75 10.11
N SER A 122 2.05 -11.05 8.83
CA SER A 122 2.82 -12.22 8.41
C SER A 122 3.37 -11.99 7.00
N GLY A 123 4.53 -12.54 6.71
CA GLY A 123 5.12 -12.47 5.37
C GLY A 123 5.88 -11.18 5.09
N MET A 124 6.28 -10.42 6.10
CA MET A 124 7.02 -9.17 5.87
C MET A 124 8.33 -9.41 5.13
N GLU A 125 8.92 -10.59 5.25
CA GLU A 125 10.13 -10.96 4.51
C GLU A 125 9.91 -10.90 2.99
N HIS A 126 8.67 -11.13 2.52
CA HIS A 126 8.34 -11.03 1.11
C HIS A 126 8.25 -9.58 0.65
N VAL A 127 7.82 -8.68 1.53
CA VAL A 127 7.87 -7.24 1.27
C VAL A 127 9.32 -6.78 1.18
N ASP A 128 10.17 -7.27 2.09
CA ASP A 128 11.60 -6.94 2.07
C ASP A 128 12.28 -7.42 0.78
N ALA A 129 11.75 -8.47 0.16
CA ALA A 129 12.30 -9.04 -1.07
C ALA A 129 11.90 -8.27 -2.34
N ILE A 130 10.99 -7.31 -2.25
CA ILE A 130 10.58 -6.50 -3.40
C ILE A 130 11.80 -5.75 -3.94
N LYS A 131 11.93 -5.74 -5.28
CA LYS A 131 13.04 -5.06 -5.95
C LYS A 131 13.08 -3.58 -5.56
N LYS A 132 14.23 -3.14 -5.07
CA LYS A 132 14.41 -1.76 -4.60
C LYS A 132 14.73 -0.83 -5.77
N GLY A 133 14.27 0.40 -5.64
CA GLY A 133 14.64 1.47 -6.54
C GLY A 133 15.82 2.26 -6.00
N SER A 134 16.03 3.47 -6.55
CA SER A 134 17.10 4.34 -6.09
C SER A 134 16.83 4.85 -4.68
N ALA A 135 17.88 5.13 -3.91
CA ALA A 135 17.75 5.60 -2.54
C ALA A 135 17.08 6.98 -2.44
N GLY A 136 17.20 7.79 -3.50
CA GLY A 136 16.62 9.13 -3.51
C GLY A 136 15.16 9.16 -3.93
N SER A 137 14.86 8.65 -5.13
CA SER A 137 13.53 8.75 -5.71
C SER A 137 12.69 7.48 -5.57
N GLY A 138 13.32 6.33 -5.34
CA GLY A 138 12.64 5.04 -5.32
C GLY A 138 12.32 4.51 -6.72
N ALA A 139 12.76 5.19 -7.78
CA ALA A 139 12.49 4.74 -9.13
C ALA A 139 13.18 3.41 -9.40
N VAL A 140 12.40 2.41 -9.79
CA VAL A 140 12.89 1.05 -10.03
C VAL A 140 13.34 0.95 -11.49
N SER A 141 14.60 0.58 -11.70
CA SER A 141 15.14 0.40 -13.05
C SER A 141 14.90 -1.04 -13.49
N GLY A 142 14.69 -1.22 -14.80
CA GLY A 142 14.38 -2.52 -15.36
C GLY A 142 12.97 -2.95 -15.02
N GLU A 143 12.78 -4.24 -14.78
CA GLU A 143 11.44 -4.82 -14.51
C GLU A 143 11.13 -4.75 -13.02
N PRO A 144 10.15 -3.91 -12.59
CA PRO A 144 9.76 -3.89 -11.19
C PRO A 144 8.96 -5.14 -10.82
N ASP A 145 8.91 -5.43 -9.53
CA ASP A 145 8.06 -6.51 -9.04
C ASP A 145 6.59 -6.10 -9.15
N ARG A 146 5.71 -7.10 -9.27
CA ARG A 146 4.28 -6.91 -9.43
C ARG A 146 3.52 -7.57 -8.29
N ILE A 147 2.32 -7.05 -8.03
CA ILE A 147 1.35 -7.76 -7.21
C ILE A 147 0.86 -8.94 -8.07
N VAL A 148 1.03 -10.16 -7.59
CA VAL A 148 0.51 -11.35 -8.28
C VAL A 148 -1.02 -11.37 -8.14
N LYS A 149 -1.49 -11.22 -6.89
CA LYS A 149 -2.92 -11.15 -6.61
C LYS A 149 -3.13 -10.47 -5.25
N MET A 150 -4.22 -9.73 -5.14
CA MET A 150 -4.64 -9.14 -3.88
C MET A 150 -6.09 -9.50 -3.63
N SER A 151 -6.39 -10.09 -2.48
CA SER A 151 -7.72 -10.59 -2.18
C SER A 151 -8.07 -10.42 -0.71
N VAL A 152 -9.37 -10.32 -0.43
CA VAL A 152 -9.88 -10.25 0.94
C VAL A 152 -10.09 -11.68 1.42
N ALA A 153 -9.50 -12.02 2.55
CA ALA A 153 -9.62 -13.36 3.14
C ALA A 153 -10.89 -13.47 3.97
N GLY A 154 -11.44 -14.64 3.99
CA GLY A 154 -12.61 -14.99 4.80
C GLY A 154 -13.90 -14.73 4.14
#